data_9c481070bfb432489f34c17ddc850539
#
_entry.id   9c481070bfb432489f34c17ddc850539
#
_cell.length_a   1.000
_cell.length_b   1.000
_cell.length_c   1.000
_cell.angle_alpha   90.00
_cell.angle_beta   90.00
_cell.angle_gamma   90.00
#
_symmetry.space_group_name_H-M   'P 1'
#
loop_
_entity.id
_entity.type
_entity.pdbx_description
1 polymer ?
#
loop_
_entity_poly.entity_id
_entity_poly.type
_entity_poly.pdbx_seq_one_letter_code
_entity_poly.pdbx_strand_id
1 'polypeptide(L)'
;MKYDVTSHALGAHTLAVFRPRTEQPLPVLCLNAARSGDWDGYLPRLAADMGKTLRPAMLACVQPTDWNRDFSPWPAPALHPDSPPFAGQADARIDLLCDTVLPFLSARFPTLPGRAHTGILGYSLGGLAALYALYRRPDVFGMAGCLSGSLWYEGFLDFQRENIGCLSDARVYLSLGRKEERTRHPRMGRIGACYEETGSLLRISLGADNVALDLNPGGHSSDVDGRMLLGLRWLLSFT
;
A
#
# COMPACT_ATOMS: atom_id res chain seq x y z
N MET A 1 17.11 14.43 -5.50
CA MET A 1 16.15 15.11 -6.41
C MET A 1 15.14 15.85 -5.56
N LYS A 2 14.64 17.04 -5.98
CA LYS A 2 13.59 17.76 -5.23
C LYS A 2 12.21 17.34 -5.76
N TYR A 3 11.26 17.19 -4.85
CA TYR A 3 9.86 16.93 -5.14
C TYR A 3 9.04 18.20 -4.99
N ASP A 4 8.16 18.44 -5.94
CA ASP A 4 7.06 19.41 -5.80
C ASP A 4 5.84 18.69 -5.21
N VAL A 5 5.14 19.39 -4.35
CA VAL A 5 3.92 18.88 -3.71
C VAL A 5 2.76 19.74 -4.17
N THR A 6 1.75 19.10 -4.73
CA THR A 6 0.52 19.78 -5.14
C THR A 6 -0.69 19.09 -4.54
N SER A 7 -1.74 19.85 -4.26
CA SER A 7 -3.01 19.34 -3.76
C SER A 7 -4.12 19.61 -4.76
N HIS A 8 -4.96 18.63 -5.01
CA HIS A 8 -6.03 18.69 -5.98
C HIS A 8 -7.34 18.20 -5.36
N ALA A 9 -8.43 18.96 -5.59
CA ALA A 9 -9.77 18.52 -5.22
C ALA A 9 -10.33 17.60 -6.32
N LEU A 10 -10.77 16.40 -5.94
CA LEU A 10 -11.44 15.42 -6.80
C LEU A 10 -12.80 15.09 -6.19
N GLY A 11 -13.80 15.90 -6.52
CA GLY A 11 -15.12 15.82 -5.86
C GLY A 11 -14.99 16.07 -4.35
N ALA A 12 -15.42 15.12 -3.53
CA ALA A 12 -15.31 15.17 -2.08
C ALA A 12 -13.92 14.78 -1.53
N HIS A 13 -12.98 14.41 -2.40
CA HIS A 13 -11.67 13.89 -2.00
C HIS A 13 -10.56 14.89 -2.26
N THR A 14 -9.55 14.87 -1.41
CA THR A 14 -8.30 15.61 -1.61
C THR A 14 -7.19 14.65 -2.00
N LEU A 15 -6.57 14.92 -3.15
CA LEU A 15 -5.42 14.20 -3.67
C LEU A 15 -4.15 15.03 -3.47
N ALA A 16 -3.16 14.52 -2.76
CA ALA A 16 -1.81 15.05 -2.78
C ALA A 16 -0.96 14.31 -3.79
N VAL A 17 -0.23 15.08 -4.60
CA VAL A 17 0.71 14.56 -5.60
C VAL A 17 2.10 15.05 -5.25
N PHE A 18 3.03 14.11 -5.08
CA PHE A 18 4.46 14.37 -4.89
C PHE A 18 5.18 13.96 -6.17
N ARG A 19 5.66 14.93 -6.91
CA ARG A 19 6.31 14.72 -8.20
C ARG A 19 7.74 15.24 -8.19
N PRO A 20 8.74 14.45 -8.60
CA PRO A 20 10.09 14.97 -8.81
C PRO A 20 10.11 15.97 -9.98
N ARG A 21 10.99 16.97 -9.90
CA ARG A 21 11.17 17.99 -10.97
C ARG A 21 11.86 17.35 -12.17
N THR A 22 11.07 16.76 -13.05
CA THR A 22 11.54 16.16 -14.31
C THR A 22 10.43 16.16 -15.35
N GLU A 23 10.80 16.23 -16.62
CA GLU A 23 9.89 16.06 -17.74
C GLU A 23 9.80 14.60 -18.22
N GLN A 24 10.62 13.71 -17.67
CA GLN A 24 10.57 12.29 -18.00
C GLN A 24 9.27 11.66 -17.47
N PRO A 25 8.66 10.74 -18.22
CA PRO A 25 7.54 9.96 -17.72
C PRO A 25 7.94 9.14 -16.48
N LEU A 26 7.04 9.07 -15.50
CA LEU A 26 7.29 8.47 -14.20
C LEU A 26 6.33 7.32 -13.91
N PRO A 27 6.78 6.26 -13.21
CA PRO A 27 5.86 5.32 -12.57
C PRO A 27 5.05 6.03 -11.50
N VAL A 28 3.83 5.53 -11.26
CA VAL A 28 2.91 6.08 -10.25
C VAL A 28 2.75 5.09 -9.10
N LEU A 29 2.94 5.55 -7.87
CA LEU A 29 2.70 4.79 -6.66
C LEU A 29 1.61 5.46 -5.82
N CYS A 30 0.47 4.78 -5.68
CA CYS A 30 -0.59 5.18 -4.77
C CYS A 30 -0.22 4.82 -3.34
N LEU A 31 -0.33 5.77 -2.41
CA LEU A 31 -0.01 5.56 -1.00
C LEU A 31 -1.26 5.47 -0.14
N ASN A 32 -1.40 4.38 0.58
CA ASN A 32 -2.37 4.18 1.65
C ASN A 32 -1.71 4.44 3.02
N ALA A 33 -1.21 5.65 3.24
CA ALA A 33 -0.31 5.92 4.36
C ALA A 33 -0.74 7.04 5.29
N ALA A 34 -1.63 7.93 4.88
CA ALA A 34 -1.91 9.13 5.65
C ALA A 34 -3.07 8.94 6.61
N ARG A 35 -2.84 9.14 7.90
CA ARG A 35 -3.88 9.56 8.84
C ARG A 35 -4.14 11.05 8.64
N SER A 36 -5.34 11.54 9.00
CA SER A 36 -5.61 12.98 9.03
C SER A 36 -4.52 13.69 9.86
N GLY A 37 -3.82 14.66 9.27
CA GLY A 37 -2.71 15.39 9.90
C GLY A 37 -1.29 15.00 9.44
N ASP A 38 -1.10 13.87 8.74
CA ASP A 38 0.24 13.45 8.29
C ASP A 38 0.69 14.15 6.99
N TRP A 39 -0.18 14.93 6.36
CA TRP A 39 0.06 15.58 5.06
C TRP A 39 1.19 16.62 5.09
N ASP A 40 1.30 17.33 6.20
CA ASP A 40 2.29 18.40 6.36
C ASP A 40 3.63 17.94 6.92
N GLY A 41 3.70 16.69 7.39
CA GLY A 41 4.89 16.16 8.05
C GLY A 41 5.48 14.91 7.40
N TYR A 42 4.75 13.82 7.39
CA TYR A 42 5.26 12.50 6.98
C TYR A 42 5.53 12.40 5.47
N LEU A 43 4.54 12.69 4.64
CA LEU A 43 4.67 12.53 3.19
C LEU A 43 5.74 13.44 2.56
N PRO A 44 5.88 14.73 2.94
CA PRO A 44 6.99 15.56 2.48
C PRO A 44 8.37 15.01 2.86
N ARG A 45 8.52 14.43 4.08
CA ARG A 45 9.78 13.78 4.48
C ARG A 45 10.07 12.55 3.66
N LEU A 46 9.08 11.67 3.46
CA LEU A 46 9.20 10.48 2.62
C LEU A 46 9.63 10.85 1.20
N ALA A 47 9.00 11.84 0.59
CA ALA A 47 9.34 12.32 -0.75
C ALA A 47 10.78 12.92 -0.81
N ALA A 48 11.19 13.65 0.24
CA ALA A 48 12.54 14.20 0.32
C ALA A 48 13.60 13.11 0.43
N ASP A 49 13.34 12.05 1.19
CA ASP A 49 14.25 10.92 1.35
C ASP A 49 14.28 10.02 0.11
N MET A 50 13.15 9.83 -0.56
CA MET A 50 13.10 9.21 -1.90
C MET A 50 14.03 9.95 -2.88
N GLY A 51 13.96 11.27 -2.91
CA GLY A 51 14.78 12.08 -3.82
C GLY A 51 16.29 11.92 -3.63
N LYS A 52 16.73 11.40 -2.50
CA LYS A 52 18.16 11.12 -2.21
C LYS A 52 18.58 9.71 -2.59
N THR A 53 17.67 8.74 -2.52
CA THR A 53 18.03 7.31 -2.46
C THR A 53 17.34 6.43 -3.47
N LEU A 54 16.28 6.89 -4.14
CA LEU A 54 15.44 6.06 -4.99
C LEU A 54 15.41 6.54 -6.45
N ARG A 55 14.95 5.65 -7.33
CA ARG A 55 14.55 6.04 -8.68
C ARG A 55 13.36 6.99 -8.62
N PRO A 56 13.27 7.94 -9.54
CA PRO A 56 12.15 8.89 -9.58
C PRO A 56 10.82 8.17 -9.77
N ALA A 57 9.84 8.54 -8.95
CA ALA A 57 8.46 8.08 -9.08
C ALA A 57 7.51 9.20 -8.63
N MET A 58 6.31 9.21 -9.17
CA MET A 58 5.23 10.05 -8.68
C MET A 58 4.52 9.32 -7.55
N LEU A 59 4.31 9.99 -6.41
CA LEU A 59 3.49 9.47 -5.34
C LEU A 59 2.14 10.17 -5.36
N ALA A 60 1.07 9.40 -5.27
CA ALA A 60 -0.30 9.87 -5.19
C ALA A 60 -0.94 9.39 -3.90
N CYS A 61 -1.45 10.31 -3.10
CA CYS A 61 -2.11 9.97 -1.85
C CYS A 61 -3.46 10.67 -1.76
N VAL A 62 -4.53 9.89 -1.69
CA VAL A 62 -5.87 10.40 -1.37
C VAL A 62 -6.06 10.34 0.13
N GLN A 63 -6.51 11.45 0.73
CA GLN A 63 -6.80 11.49 2.15
C GLN A 63 -7.93 10.51 2.49
N PRO A 64 -7.75 9.57 3.43
CA PRO A 64 -8.84 8.72 3.87
C PRO A 64 -9.86 9.54 4.67
N THR A 65 -11.12 9.24 4.50
CA THR A 65 -12.20 9.84 5.30
C THR A 65 -12.35 9.11 6.63
N ASP A 66 -12.24 7.80 6.59
CA ASP A 66 -12.27 6.93 7.77
C ASP A 66 -11.31 5.76 7.54
N TRP A 67 -10.34 5.60 8.43
CA TRP A 67 -9.28 4.61 8.29
C TRP A 67 -9.79 3.17 8.26
N ASN A 68 -10.71 2.84 9.19
CA ASN A 68 -11.22 1.48 9.32
C ASN A 68 -12.19 1.13 8.18
N ARG A 69 -12.93 2.11 7.68
CA ARG A 69 -13.86 1.94 6.57
C ARG A 69 -13.14 1.82 5.23
N ASP A 70 -12.25 2.79 4.95
CA ASP A 70 -11.67 2.98 3.62
C ASP A 70 -10.61 1.92 3.28
N PHE A 71 -10.02 1.26 4.28
CA PHE A 71 -8.95 0.28 4.09
C PHE A 71 -9.29 -1.16 4.50
N SER A 72 -10.53 -1.43 4.88
CA SER A 72 -10.98 -2.80 5.13
C SER A 72 -11.71 -3.39 3.92
N PRO A 73 -11.37 -4.63 3.51
CA PRO A 73 -11.96 -5.28 2.33
C PRO A 73 -13.47 -5.50 2.44
N TRP A 74 -13.94 -5.94 3.60
CA TRP A 74 -15.34 -6.23 3.92
C TRP A 74 -15.64 -5.91 5.38
N PRO A 75 -16.93 -5.90 5.81
CA PRO A 75 -17.27 -5.68 7.21
C PRO A 75 -16.69 -6.76 8.13
N ALA A 76 -16.11 -6.33 9.24
CA ALA A 76 -15.60 -7.23 10.28
C ALA A 76 -15.74 -6.62 11.68
N PRO A 77 -15.82 -7.45 12.74
CA PRO A 77 -15.91 -6.97 14.11
C PRO A 77 -14.73 -6.10 14.52
N ALA A 78 -14.99 -5.12 15.37
CA ALA A 78 -13.96 -4.28 15.98
C ALA A 78 -12.86 -5.09 16.68
N LEU A 79 -11.68 -4.50 16.83
CA LEU A 79 -10.58 -5.10 17.60
C LEU A 79 -10.84 -5.01 19.12
N HIS A 80 -11.48 -3.94 19.56
CA HIS A 80 -11.80 -3.70 20.95
C HIS A 80 -13.29 -3.35 21.08
N PRO A 81 -13.93 -3.67 22.23
CA PRO A 81 -15.35 -3.41 22.44
C PRO A 81 -15.76 -1.94 22.21
N ASP A 82 -14.87 -1.01 22.57
CA ASP A 82 -15.12 0.44 22.49
C ASP A 82 -14.66 1.05 21.16
N SER A 83 -14.21 0.24 20.21
CA SER A 83 -13.77 0.71 18.89
C SER A 83 -14.87 0.48 17.86
N PRO A 84 -14.97 1.35 16.82
CA PRO A 84 -15.88 1.11 15.72
C PRO A 84 -15.50 -0.15 14.95
N PRO A 85 -16.48 -0.90 14.42
CA PRO A 85 -16.22 -2.03 13.55
C PRO A 85 -15.57 -1.57 12.23
N PHE A 86 -15.00 -2.52 11.52
CA PHE A 86 -14.54 -2.31 10.15
C PHE A 86 -15.73 -2.31 9.19
N ALA A 87 -15.87 -1.26 8.39
CA ALA A 87 -17.05 -1.11 7.53
C ALA A 87 -16.91 -1.70 6.12
N GLY A 88 -15.70 -2.07 5.69
CA GLY A 88 -15.48 -2.83 4.47
C GLY A 88 -15.73 -2.08 3.18
N GLN A 89 -15.14 -0.90 3.00
CA GLN A 89 -15.32 -0.08 1.80
C GLN A 89 -14.02 0.10 0.98
N ALA A 90 -13.07 -0.82 1.09
CA ALA A 90 -11.84 -0.74 0.31
C ALA A 90 -12.09 -0.82 -1.21
N ASP A 91 -13.13 -1.52 -1.66
CA ASP A 91 -13.52 -1.55 -3.07
C ASP A 91 -13.81 -0.16 -3.61
N ALA A 92 -14.65 0.63 -2.94
CA ALA A 92 -14.96 2.00 -3.37
C ALA A 92 -13.72 2.90 -3.42
N ARG A 93 -12.77 2.68 -2.51
CA ARG A 93 -11.50 3.39 -2.54
C ARG A 93 -10.60 2.95 -3.69
N ILE A 94 -10.55 1.67 -4.00
CA ILE A 94 -9.80 1.13 -5.14
C ILE A 94 -10.38 1.67 -6.44
N ASP A 95 -11.71 1.69 -6.58
CA ASP A 95 -12.40 2.26 -7.75
C ASP A 95 -12.09 3.75 -7.90
N LEU A 96 -12.09 4.53 -6.80
CA LEU A 96 -11.67 5.93 -6.83
C LEU A 96 -10.24 6.10 -7.35
N LEU A 97 -9.31 5.26 -6.91
CA LEU A 97 -7.93 5.30 -7.40
C LEU A 97 -7.84 4.96 -8.89
N CYS A 98 -8.52 3.89 -9.31
CA CYS A 98 -8.43 3.38 -10.68
C CYS A 98 -9.18 4.23 -11.69
N ASP A 99 -10.38 4.70 -11.33
CA ASP A 99 -11.30 5.29 -12.29
C ASP A 99 -11.31 6.83 -12.23
N THR A 100 -10.69 7.41 -11.20
CA THR A 100 -10.62 8.88 -11.06
C THR A 100 -9.17 9.38 -10.91
N VAL A 101 -8.42 8.85 -9.94
CA VAL A 101 -7.09 9.39 -9.60
C VAL A 101 -6.07 9.10 -10.70
N LEU A 102 -5.92 7.85 -11.12
CA LEU A 102 -4.95 7.47 -12.15
C LEU A 102 -5.24 8.14 -13.51
N PRO A 103 -6.48 8.19 -14.01
CA PRO A 103 -6.80 8.97 -15.21
C PRO A 103 -6.51 10.47 -15.06
N PHE A 104 -6.82 11.06 -13.90
CA PHE A 104 -6.50 12.46 -13.62
C PHE A 104 -4.99 12.72 -13.69
N LEU A 105 -4.17 11.83 -13.12
CA LEU A 105 -2.71 11.96 -13.15
C LEU A 105 -2.16 11.84 -14.55
N SER A 106 -2.59 10.84 -15.33
CA SER A 106 -2.13 10.61 -16.70
C SER A 106 -2.53 11.73 -17.67
N ALA A 107 -3.65 12.41 -17.41
CA ALA A 107 -4.07 13.56 -18.22
C ALA A 107 -3.27 14.84 -17.93
N ARG A 108 -2.61 14.94 -16.76
CA ARG A 108 -1.94 16.18 -16.30
C ARG A 108 -0.42 16.07 -16.19
N PHE A 109 0.10 14.87 -16.08
CA PHE A 109 1.52 14.66 -15.84
C PHE A 109 2.05 13.56 -16.76
N PRO A 110 3.32 13.61 -17.17
CA PRO A 110 3.96 12.52 -17.89
C PRO A 110 4.08 11.30 -16.97
N THR A 111 3.27 10.29 -17.22
CA THR A 111 3.28 9.02 -16.51
C THR A 111 3.63 7.87 -17.44
N LEU A 112 4.35 6.88 -16.94
CA LEU A 112 4.58 5.63 -17.67
C LEU A 112 3.29 4.82 -17.74
N PRO A 113 2.89 4.30 -18.90
CA PRO A 113 1.66 3.54 -19.06
C PRO A 113 1.77 2.12 -18.52
N GLY A 114 0.61 1.54 -18.20
CA GLY A 114 0.46 0.12 -17.90
C GLY A 114 0.77 -0.27 -16.46
N ARG A 115 0.26 -1.44 -16.12
CA ARG A 115 0.30 -1.97 -14.74
C ARG A 115 1.72 -2.16 -14.17
N ALA A 116 2.70 -2.43 -15.04
CA ALA A 116 4.09 -2.60 -14.62
C ALA A 116 4.70 -1.33 -13.99
N HIS A 117 4.11 -0.16 -14.29
CA HIS A 117 4.54 1.13 -13.76
C HIS A 117 3.52 1.75 -12.77
N THR A 118 2.49 0.99 -12.41
CA THR A 118 1.46 1.43 -11.47
C THR A 118 1.49 0.55 -10.22
N GLY A 119 1.70 1.16 -9.08
CA GLY A 119 1.78 0.45 -7.81
C GLY A 119 0.91 1.05 -6.71
N ILE A 120 0.71 0.28 -5.67
CA ILE A 120 0.02 0.70 -4.46
C ILE A 120 0.77 0.19 -3.23
N LEU A 121 0.91 1.03 -2.21
CA LEU A 121 1.70 0.70 -1.03
C LEU A 121 1.06 1.30 0.21
N GLY A 122 1.14 0.58 1.32
CA GLY A 122 0.59 1.08 2.57
C GLY A 122 1.13 0.37 3.80
N TYR A 123 0.78 0.92 4.95
CA TYR A 123 1.17 0.42 6.27
C TYR A 123 -0.07 -0.05 7.05
N SER A 124 0.07 -1.11 7.85
CA SER A 124 -1.02 -1.61 8.70
C SER A 124 -2.26 -1.99 7.88
N LEU A 125 -3.44 -1.45 8.19
CA LEU A 125 -4.66 -1.65 7.40
C LEU A 125 -4.52 -1.10 5.97
N GLY A 126 -3.74 0.00 5.78
CA GLY A 126 -3.39 0.50 4.46
C GLY A 126 -2.53 -0.48 3.65
N GLY A 127 -1.69 -1.28 4.32
CA GLY A 127 -0.92 -2.37 3.71
C GLY A 127 -1.81 -3.55 3.28
N LEU A 128 -2.77 -3.93 4.13
CA LEU A 128 -3.81 -4.90 3.78
C LEU A 128 -4.57 -4.45 2.52
N ALA A 129 -5.05 -3.19 2.50
CA ALA A 129 -5.77 -2.63 1.35
C ALA A 129 -4.91 -2.56 0.08
N ALA A 130 -3.60 -2.32 0.21
CA ALA A 130 -2.69 -2.32 -0.92
C ALA A 130 -2.57 -3.73 -1.54
N LEU A 131 -2.42 -4.75 -0.71
CA LEU A 131 -2.39 -6.13 -1.19
C LEU A 131 -3.76 -6.55 -1.76
N TYR A 132 -4.85 -6.17 -1.11
CA TYR A 132 -6.20 -6.43 -1.60
C TYR A 132 -6.45 -5.78 -2.97
N ALA A 133 -5.98 -4.55 -3.19
CA ALA A 133 -6.10 -3.86 -4.47
C ALA A 133 -5.43 -4.62 -5.63
N LEU A 134 -4.30 -5.29 -5.37
CA LEU A 134 -3.63 -6.11 -6.37
C LEU A 134 -4.51 -7.28 -6.84
N TYR A 135 -5.27 -7.89 -5.93
CA TYR A 135 -6.22 -8.95 -6.28
C TYR A 135 -7.46 -8.42 -6.99
N ARG A 136 -7.95 -7.23 -6.59
CA ARG A 136 -9.19 -6.67 -7.13
C ARG A 136 -9.02 -6.02 -8.50
N ARG A 137 -7.87 -5.40 -8.75
CA ARG A 137 -7.56 -4.70 -10.00
C ARG A 137 -6.17 -5.11 -10.53
N PRO A 138 -5.98 -6.42 -10.83
CA PRO A 138 -4.73 -6.91 -11.41
C PRO A 138 -4.46 -6.35 -12.82
N ASP A 139 -5.48 -5.79 -13.47
CA ASP A 139 -5.39 -5.05 -14.73
C ASP A 139 -4.70 -3.69 -14.58
N VAL A 140 -4.79 -3.07 -13.40
CA VAL A 140 -4.26 -1.72 -13.11
C VAL A 140 -2.97 -1.77 -12.31
N PHE A 141 -2.92 -2.56 -11.24
CA PHE A 141 -1.76 -2.63 -10.36
C PHE A 141 -0.85 -3.80 -10.72
N GLY A 142 0.41 -3.52 -10.99
CA GLY A 142 1.47 -4.52 -11.16
C GLY A 142 2.45 -4.57 -9.99
N MET A 143 2.31 -3.67 -9.01
CA MET A 143 3.17 -3.59 -7.84
C MET A 143 2.34 -3.35 -6.57
N ALA A 144 2.64 -4.09 -5.50
CA ALA A 144 2.04 -3.84 -4.19
C ALA A 144 3.07 -3.89 -3.06
N GLY A 145 2.95 -2.94 -2.13
CA GLY A 145 3.70 -2.92 -0.88
C GLY A 145 2.77 -3.08 0.33
N CYS A 146 2.89 -4.19 1.02
CA CYS A 146 2.12 -4.50 2.23
C CYS A 146 3.05 -4.51 3.44
N LEU A 147 3.19 -3.34 4.08
CA LEU A 147 4.12 -3.16 5.19
C LEU A 147 3.40 -3.27 6.54
N SER A 148 3.86 -4.18 7.38
CA SER A 148 3.16 -4.52 8.62
C SER A 148 1.64 -4.64 8.42
N GLY A 149 1.26 -5.17 7.25
CA GLY A 149 -0.14 -5.24 6.84
C GLY A 149 -0.97 -6.02 7.83
N SER A 150 -2.22 -5.60 8.03
CA SER A 150 -3.16 -6.25 8.95
C SER A 150 -3.64 -7.61 8.41
N LEU A 151 -2.70 -8.50 8.05
CA LEU A 151 -2.97 -9.81 7.43
C LEU A 151 -3.75 -10.78 8.34
N TRP A 152 -3.85 -10.45 9.63
CA TRP A 152 -4.72 -11.11 10.60
C TRP A 152 -6.22 -10.80 10.38
N TYR A 153 -6.55 -9.95 9.39
CA TYR A 153 -7.93 -9.57 9.08
C TYR A 153 -8.79 -10.79 8.78
N GLU A 154 -9.99 -10.82 9.36
CA GLU A 154 -10.87 -11.97 9.29
C GLU A 154 -11.22 -12.36 7.86
N GLY A 155 -10.99 -13.62 7.49
CA GLY A 155 -11.25 -14.15 6.15
C GLY A 155 -10.21 -13.79 5.08
N PHE A 156 -9.19 -12.96 5.38
CA PHE A 156 -8.27 -12.49 4.33
C PHE A 156 -7.37 -13.60 3.77
N LEU A 157 -6.90 -14.53 4.59
CA LEU A 157 -6.14 -15.69 4.11
C LEU A 157 -6.99 -16.61 3.21
N ASP A 158 -8.25 -16.84 3.57
CA ASP A 158 -9.16 -17.66 2.75
C ASP A 158 -9.43 -16.97 1.42
N PHE A 159 -9.69 -15.66 1.43
CA PHE A 159 -9.79 -14.86 0.22
C PHE A 159 -8.54 -14.99 -0.67
N GLN A 160 -7.33 -14.94 -0.10
CA GLN A 160 -6.09 -15.11 -0.87
C GLN A 160 -5.97 -16.49 -1.51
N ARG A 161 -6.31 -17.56 -0.78
CA ARG A 161 -6.29 -18.95 -1.30
C ARG A 161 -7.25 -19.12 -2.47
N GLU A 162 -8.46 -18.56 -2.37
CA GLU A 162 -9.48 -18.63 -3.40
C GLU A 162 -9.13 -17.83 -4.66
N ASN A 163 -8.35 -16.75 -4.50
CA ASN A 163 -8.04 -15.82 -5.58
C ASN A 163 -6.57 -15.85 -6.05
N ILE A 164 -5.80 -16.84 -5.63
CA ILE A 164 -4.36 -16.92 -5.95
C ILE A 164 -4.09 -16.93 -7.46
N GLY A 165 -4.98 -17.51 -8.25
CA GLY A 165 -4.87 -17.56 -9.71
C GLY A 165 -5.12 -16.22 -10.43
N CYS A 166 -5.60 -15.20 -9.72
CA CYS A 166 -5.83 -13.87 -10.32
C CYS A 166 -4.54 -13.07 -10.48
N LEU A 167 -3.47 -13.46 -9.80
CA LEU A 167 -2.19 -12.74 -9.83
C LEU A 167 -1.28 -13.31 -10.91
N SER A 168 -0.75 -12.43 -11.76
CA SER A 168 0.29 -12.73 -12.73
C SER A 168 1.20 -11.53 -12.91
N ASP A 169 2.47 -11.74 -13.18
CA ASP A 169 3.44 -10.68 -13.52
C ASP A 169 3.42 -9.46 -12.60
N ALA A 170 3.08 -9.66 -11.33
CA ALA A 170 3.06 -8.62 -10.32
C ALA A 170 4.25 -8.75 -9.37
N ARG A 171 4.61 -7.66 -8.70
CA ARG A 171 5.68 -7.61 -7.70
C ARG A 171 5.13 -7.20 -6.36
N VAL A 172 5.47 -7.96 -5.33
CA VAL A 172 4.97 -7.71 -3.98
C VAL A 172 6.12 -7.59 -2.98
N TYR A 173 6.16 -6.46 -2.28
CA TYR A 173 6.98 -6.29 -1.09
C TYR A 173 6.13 -6.50 0.15
N LEU A 174 6.46 -7.50 0.93
CA LEU A 174 5.79 -7.85 2.17
C LEU A 174 6.76 -7.68 3.33
N SER A 175 6.42 -6.89 4.35
CA SER A 175 7.26 -6.74 5.52
C SER A 175 6.50 -6.86 6.84
N LEU A 176 7.23 -7.29 7.88
CA LEU A 176 6.71 -7.41 9.24
C LEU A 176 7.79 -7.04 10.26
N GLY A 177 7.41 -6.45 11.38
CA GLY A 177 8.30 -6.25 12.53
C GLY A 177 8.42 -7.53 13.36
N ARG A 178 9.66 -7.95 13.70
CA ARG A 178 9.96 -9.20 14.44
C ARG A 178 9.29 -9.32 15.81
N LYS A 179 8.72 -8.22 16.35
CA LYS A 179 8.04 -8.21 17.65
C LYS A 179 6.54 -8.01 17.54
N GLU A 180 5.96 -7.93 16.33
CA GLU A 180 4.54 -7.63 16.15
C GLU A 180 3.62 -8.76 16.65
N GLU A 181 4.03 -10.01 16.53
CA GLU A 181 3.28 -11.16 17.05
C GLU A 181 3.23 -11.24 18.60
N ARG A 182 4.08 -10.44 19.30
CA ARG A 182 4.13 -10.43 20.77
C ARG A 182 2.99 -9.67 21.43
N THR A 183 1.94 -9.34 20.69
CA THR A 183 0.72 -8.75 21.24
C THR A 183 -0.11 -9.78 22.00
N ARG A 184 -0.84 -9.33 23.05
CA ARG A 184 -1.81 -10.17 23.78
C ARG A 184 -3.16 -10.29 23.06
N HIS A 185 -3.38 -9.52 21.99
CA HIS A 185 -4.65 -9.54 21.27
C HIS A 185 -4.71 -10.81 20.39
N PRO A 186 -5.72 -11.70 20.56
CA PRO A 186 -5.72 -13.03 19.94
C PRO A 186 -5.73 -12.98 18.41
N ARG A 187 -6.45 -12.02 17.78
CA ARG A 187 -6.43 -11.85 16.30
C ARG A 187 -5.10 -11.31 15.82
N MET A 188 -4.60 -10.23 16.44
CA MET A 188 -3.35 -9.60 16.04
C MET A 188 -2.13 -10.49 16.28
N GLY A 189 -2.15 -11.34 17.30
CA GLY A 189 -1.07 -12.29 17.60
C GLY A 189 -0.84 -13.32 16.49
N ARG A 190 -1.79 -13.51 15.58
CA ARG A 190 -1.64 -14.40 14.42
C ARG A 190 -0.81 -13.80 13.30
N ILE A 191 -0.37 -12.54 13.42
CA ILE A 191 0.24 -11.81 12.31
C ILE A 191 1.48 -12.51 11.73
N GLY A 192 2.32 -13.14 12.56
CA GLY A 192 3.49 -13.89 12.10
C GLY A 192 3.10 -15.03 11.16
N ALA A 193 2.18 -15.90 11.60
CA ALA A 193 1.67 -17.00 10.78
C ALA A 193 0.97 -16.50 9.50
N CYS A 194 0.17 -15.44 9.60
CA CYS A 194 -0.48 -14.84 8.44
C CYS A 194 0.53 -14.27 7.43
N TYR A 195 1.60 -13.66 7.91
CA TYR A 195 2.69 -13.15 7.07
C TYR A 195 3.40 -14.28 6.31
N GLU A 196 3.77 -15.35 7.00
CA GLU A 196 4.45 -16.50 6.40
C GLU A 196 3.58 -17.19 5.35
N GLU A 197 2.31 -17.39 5.66
CA GLU A 197 1.37 -18.01 4.73
C GLU A 197 1.08 -17.14 3.52
N THR A 198 0.81 -15.85 3.71
CA THR A 198 0.67 -14.87 2.61
C THR A 198 1.91 -14.87 1.72
N GLY A 199 3.10 -14.84 2.31
CA GLY A 199 4.36 -14.89 1.57
C GLY A 199 4.51 -16.17 0.74
N SER A 200 4.10 -17.30 1.28
CA SER A 200 4.12 -18.61 0.57
C SER A 200 3.15 -18.63 -0.60
N LEU A 201 1.90 -18.18 -0.39
CA LEU A 201 0.89 -18.08 -1.45
C LEU A 201 1.35 -17.16 -2.58
N LEU A 202 1.88 -15.99 -2.25
CA LEU A 202 2.38 -15.05 -3.26
C LEU A 202 3.56 -15.62 -4.07
N ARG A 203 4.49 -16.32 -3.43
CA ARG A 203 5.62 -16.95 -4.12
C ARG A 203 5.21 -18.08 -5.04
N ILE A 204 4.18 -18.84 -4.66
CA ILE A 204 3.59 -19.87 -5.53
C ILE A 204 2.98 -19.25 -6.79
N SER A 205 2.26 -18.13 -6.65
CA SER A 205 1.58 -17.46 -7.75
C SER A 205 2.52 -16.68 -8.65
N LEU A 206 3.44 -15.90 -8.06
CA LEU A 206 4.24 -14.89 -8.75
C LEU A 206 5.70 -15.31 -9.01
N GLY A 207 6.16 -16.38 -8.38
CA GLY A 207 7.58 -16.75 -8.34
C GLY A 207 8.36 -15.99 -7.25
N ALA A 208 9.44 -16.63 -6.76
CA ALA A 208 10.21 -16.10 -5.63
C ALA A 208 10.87 -14.74 -5.91
N ASP A 209 11.31 -14.49 -7.14
CA ASP A 209 12.00 -13.27 -7.55
C ASP A 209 11.08 -12.03 -7.58
N ASN A 210 9.77 -12.26 -7.66
CA ASN A 210 8.75 -11.21 -7.67
C ASN A 210 8.17 -10.91 -6.27
N VAL A 211 8.64 -11.59 -5.21
CA VAL A 211 8.12 -11.44 -3.85
C VAL A 211 9.25 -11.25 -2.85
N ALA A 212 9.40 -10.03 -2.35
CA ALA A 212 10.28 -9.76 -1.21
C ALA A 212 9.55 -10.01 0.10
N LEU A 213 10.20 -10.78 1.00
CA LEU A 213 9.76 -10.97 2.38
C LEU A 213 10.82 -10.38 3.31
N ASP A 214 10.45 -9.36 4.08
CA ASP A 214 11.39 -8.62 4.93
C ASP A 214 10.92 -8.60 6.39
N LEU A 215 11.79 -9.01 7.30
CA LEU A 215 11.56 -9.01 8.75
C LEU A 215 12.38 -7.91 9.40
N ASN A 216 11.75 -6.79 9.67
CA ASN A 216 12.38 -5.60 10.23
C ASN A 216 12.56 -5.70 11.77
N PRO A 217 13.56 -5.02 12.35
CA PRO A 217 13.66 -4.88 13.79
C PRO A 217 12.46 -4.17 14.40
N GLY A 218 12.10 -4.52 15.65
CA GLY A 218 11.08 -3.82 16.42
C GLY A 218 9.65 -4.32 16.22
N GLY A 219 8.69 -3.56 16.71
CA GLY A 219 7.26 -3.83 16.64
C GLY A 219 6.55 -3.00 15.58
N HIS A 220 5.20 -2.97 15.66
CA HIS A 220 4.32 -2.36 14.67
C HIS A 220 4.62 -0.89 14.36
N SER A 221 4.97 -0.09 15.35
CA SER A 221 5.22 1.35 15.17
C SER A 221 6.70 1.71 15.08
N SER A 222 7.60 0.72 14.93
CA SER A 222 9.03 0.96 14.87
C SER A 222 9.46 1.32 13.47
N ASP A 223 10.11 2.48 13.32
CA ASP A 223 10.73 2.97 12.06
C ASP A 223 9.81 2.85 10.82
N VAL A 224 8.59 3.37 10.94
CA VAL A 224 7.61 3.32 9.85
C VAL A 224 8.16 3.97 8.58
N ASP A 225 8.80 5.13 8.69
CA ASP A 225 9.37 5.87 7.56
C ASP A 225 10.45 5.07 6.82
N GLY A 226 11.41 4.51 7.56
CA GLY A 226 12.48 3.69 6.98
C GLY A 226 11.92 2.44 6.30
N ARG A 227 10.93 1.80 6.89
CA ARG A 227 10.29 0.60 6.31
C ARG A 227 9.51 0.93 5.05
N MET A 228 8.82 2.07 5.00
CA MET A 228 8.15 2.56 3.79
C MET A 228 9.16 2.83 2.67
N LEU A 229 10.33 3.43 3.00
CA LEU A 229 11.40 3.64 2.04
C LEU A 229 11.99 2.32 1.51
N LEU A 230 12.13 1.29 2.33
CA LEU A 230 12.59 -0.04 1.89
C LEU A 230 11.62 -0.64 0.88
N GLY A 231 10.30 -0.59 1.15
CA GLY A 231 9.28 -1.05 0.23
C GLY A 231 9.29 -0.30 -1.10
N LEU A 232 9.35 1.03 -1.05
CA LEU A 232 9.45 1.87 -2.23
C LEU A 232 10.71 1.57 -3.04
N ARG A 233 11.86 1.41 -2.38
CA ARG A 233 13.12 1.07 -3.03
C ARG A 233 13.02 -0.23 -3.80
N TRP A 234 12.47 -1.26 -3.16
CA TRP A 234 12.37 -2.57 -3.80
C TRP A 234 11.40 -2.54 -4.99
N LEU A 235 10.20 -1.96 -4.82
CA LEU A 235 9.24 -1.84 -5.91
C LEU A 235 9.78 -1.05 -7.11
N LEU A 236 10.47 0.06 -6.85
CA LEU A 236 11.06 0.90 -7.90
C LEU A 236 12.35 0.35 -8.51
N SER A 237 12.93 -0.71 -7.98
CA SER A 237 14.14 -1.32 -8.58
C SER A 237 13.88 -1.97 -9.94
N PHE A 238 12.63 -2.20 -10.27
CA PHE A 238 12.18 -2.88 -11.49
C PHE A 238 11.57 -1.94 -12.56
N THR A 239 11.43 -0.65 -12.26
CA THR A 239 10.81 0.36 -13.16
C THR A 239 11.84 1.11 -13.99
#